data_5eaf4f36f14fffcd3874df05fc492566
#
_entry.id   5eaf4f36f14fffcd3874df05fc492566
#
_cell.length_a   1.000
_cell.length_b   1.000
_cell.length_c   1.000
_cell.angle_alpha   90.00
_cell.angle_beta   90.00
_cell.angle_gamma   90.00
#
_symmetry.space_group_name_H-M   'P 1'
#
loop_
_entity.id
_entity.type
_entity.pdbx_description
1 polymer ?
#
loop_
_entity_poly.entity_id
_entity_poly.type
_entity_poly.pdbx_seq_one_letter_code
_entity_poly.pdbx_strand_id
1 'polypeptide(L)'
;MKKLICVTLLIEKSPQALPLGAACIASAVKNDSRTKNLYDARLIDYCRESPEIEKIYSETGPGQIKNAGELAVGTWIAKELAALKPDIVCFSIYVWNHIALEKAALEIKKLIPGVITVAGGPEVTANPYVFSGMDYSMAGAGEGATTELLENIWKEQEKGADPLKDYHIPGIYFLNGKPVASPEKNSLSSLQRMLPCNPEVLSSPYLDGTIDVAKYGGALWELARGCPFKCSYCYESKGEKKVSYFPLERLEKEIELFAKKNISQVFVLDPTYNASKERAIKMLKIIEKKAPGMFFYFEARAEFIDRELAQAFSRVPCALQIGLQSADEAVLKNVHRTLDKKKFIRNIGYLNETGVTFGFDLIYGLPGDNLKGFKNSIDFALSLYPNNLELFCLSVLPGTDLNDAAAEFGMVWEQTPPYHVIKTPQFSEADLEKAASLARATNLFYTQGRAVPWFNSVLFPLKIKASQFFTEFSQYMVEQKIDFALSKCQSGEEKSRKITEIQKAFVSKKYREKHLDKLLPAAEDLILINGALGLCTFDGTESEFTTHYHPDDVMSEYGTDLQFFADNCGKQKCRVKVFESEKGPDWMTV
;
A
#
# COMPACT_ATOMS: atom_id res chain seq x y z
N MET A 1 -7.25 25.05 -28.61
CA MET A 1 -7.41 24.37 -27.33
C MET A 1 -6.27 24.77 -26.41
N LYS A 2 -6.56 25.07 -25.16
CA LYS A 2 -5.54 25.35 -24.12
C LYS A 2 -4.92 24.07 -23.63
N LYS A 3 -3.64 24.11 -23.28
CA LYS A 3 -2.92 22.96 -22.75
C LYS A 3 -3.18 22.80 -21.26
N LEU A 4 -3.77 21.67 -20.87
CA LEU A 4 -3.96 21.28 -19.48
C LEU A 4 -3.10 20.06 -19.19
N ILE A 5 -2.29 20.12 -18.14
CA ILE A 5 -1.46 19.01 -17.70
C ILE A 5 -1.93 18.55 -16.32
N CYS A 6 -2.31 17.27 -16.22
CA CYS A 6 -2.51 16.60 -14.94
C CYS A 6 -1.22 15.87 -14.57
N VAL A 7 -0.64 16.18 -13.42
CA VAL A 7 0.68 15.70 -13.02
C VAL A 7 0.68 15.06 -11.62
N THR A 8 1.51 14.04 -11.46
CA THR A 8 1.84 13.46 -10.14
C THR A 8 3.29 12.95 -10.11
N LEU A 9 3.79 12.67 -8.92
CA LEU A 9 5.06 11.98 -8.68
C LEU A 9 4.77 10.65 -7.97
N LEU A 10 5.04 9.54 -8.67
CA LEU A 10 4.89 8.19 -8.17
C LEU A 10 6.03 7.84 -7.21
N ILE A 11 5.74 6.98 -6.23
CA ILE A 11 6.71 6.58 -5.21
C ILE A 11 7.74 5.58 -5.77
N GLU A 12 7.30 4.69 -6.67
CA GLU A 12 8.09 3.56 -7.19
C GLU A 12 7.65 3.17 -8.62
N LYS A 13 8.45 2.35 -9.29
CA LYS A 13 8.07 1.66 -10.54
C LYS A 13 7.52 0.27 -10.20
N SER A 14 6.21 0.18 -10.03
CA SER A 14 5.56 -1.10 -9.76
C SER A 14 4.17 -1.17 -10.41
N PRO A 15 3.62 -2.39 -10.59
CA PRO A 15 2.27 -2.57 -11.10
C PRO A 15 1.17 -1.93 -10.22
N GLN A 16 1.50 -1.51 -9.00
CA GLN A 16 0.59 -0.86 -8.06
C GLN A 16 0.81 0.66 -7.96
N ALA A 17 1.76 1.23 -8.69
CA ALA A 17 2.03 2.65 -8.69
C ALA A 17 1.62 3.28 -10.02
N LEU A 18 0.33 3.64 -10.15
CA LEU A 18 -0.24 4.31 -11.31
C LEU A 18 -0.76 5.70 -10.95
N PRO A 19 -0.75 6.64 -11.89
CA PRO A 19 -1.23 8.01 -11.68
C PRO A 19 -2.77 8.13 -11.76
N LEU A 20 -3.52 7.22 -11.11
CA LEU A 20 -4.97 7.07 -11.32
C LEU A 20 -5.74 8.35 -11.00
N GLY A 21 -5.47 9.02 -9.87
CA GLY A 21 -6.17 10.26 -9.51
C GLY A 21 -5.98 11.37 -10.54
N ALA A 22 -4.75 11.59 -11.00
CA ALA A 22 -4.46 12.57 -12.05
C ALA A 22 -5.12 12.19 -13.39
N ALA A 23 -5.16 10.89 -13.70
CA ALA A 23 -5.77 10.37 -14.90
C ALA A 23 -7.30 10.50 -14.90
N CYS A 24 -7.97 10.31 -13.77
CA CYS A 24 -9.40 10.53 -13.63
C CYS A 24 -9.77 11.98 -13.97
N ILE A 25 -8.98 12.96 -13.53
CA ILE A 25 -9.17 14.37 -13.87
C ILE A 25 -8.94 14.61 -15.37
N ALA A 26 -7.85 14.10 -15.93
CA ALA A 26 -7.58 14.24 -17.36
C ALA A 26 -8.67 13.60 -18.23
N SER A 27 -9.12 12.40 -17.84
CA SER A 27 -10.23 11.69 -18.50
C SER A 27 -11.54 12.49 -18.42
N ALA A 28 -11.88 13.04 -17.26
CA ALA A 28 -13.07 13.86 -17.09
C ALA A 28 -13.03 15.09 -18.04
N VAL A 29 -11.92 15.80 -18.09
CA VAL A 29 -11.76 16.97 -18.97
C VAL A 29 -11.86 16.61 -20.45
N LYS A 30 -11.33 15.45 -20.87
CA LYS A 30 -11.41 14.96 -22.26
C LYS A 30 -12.83 14.57 -22.69
N ASN A 31 -13.65 14.10 -21.76
CA ASN A 31 -14.96 13.49 -22.09
C ASN A 31 -16.15 14.39 -21.75
N ASP A 32 -16.02 15.36 -20.82
CA ASP A 32 -17.10 16.26 -20.45
C ASP A 32 -17.43 17.24 -21.59
N SER A 33 -18.71 17.38 -21.91
CA SER A 33 -19.19 18.27 -22.99
C SER A 33 -18.79 19.72 -22.81
N ARG A 34 -18.57 20.18 -21.58
CA ARG A 34 -18.18 21.56 -21.23
C ARG A 34 -16.72 21.86 -21.54
N THR A 35 -15.84 20.83 -21.56
CA THR A 35 -14.38 21.02 -21.58
C THR A 35 -13.67 20.35 -22.76
N LYS A 36 -14.21 19.26 -23.33
CA LYS A 36 -13.55 18.41 -24.34
C LYS A 36 -13.06 19.15 -25.60
N ASN A 37 -13.72 20.23 -25.97
CA ASN A 37 -13.33 21.04 -27.15
C ASN A 37 -12.51 22.29 -26.77
N LEU A 38 -12.33 22.56 -25.48
CA LEU A 38 -11.68 23.74 -24.95
C LEU A 38 -10.22 23.44 -24.55
N TYR A 39 -9.96 22.24 -24.02
CA TYR A 39 -8.68 21.87 -23.44
C TYR A 39 -8.07 20.63 -24.11
N ASP A 40 -6.75 20.67 -24.34
CA ASP A 40 -5.92 19.50 -24.65
C ASP A 40 -5.38 18.96 -23.31
N ALA A 41 -6.12 18.05 -22.69
CA ALA A 41 -5.77 17.50 -21.39
C ALA A 41 -4.78 16.34 -21.55
N ARG A 42 -3.65 16.42 -20.86
CA ARG A 42 -2.57 15.41 -20.87
C ARG A 42 -2.24 14.95 -19.47
N LEU A 43 -1.93 13.67 -19.35
CA LEU A 43 -1.40 13.05 -18.13
C LEU A 43 0.12 12.99 -18.21
N ILE A 44 0.80 13.43 -17.15
CA ILE A 44 2.25 13.29 -16.97
C ILE A 44 2.51 12.72 -15.59
N ASP A 45 3.28 11.66 -15.54
CA ASP A 45 3.75 11.07 -14.31
C ASP A 45 5.28 11.04 -14.27
N TYR A 46 5.81 11.43 -13.14
CA TYR A 46 7.22 11.22 -12.77
C TYR A 46 7.30 10.09 -11.75
N CYS A 47 8.47 9.47 -11.61
CA CYS A 47 8.68 8.40 -10.64
C CYS A 47 9.97 8.64 -9.87
N ARG A 48 9.96 8.47 -8.53
CA ARG A 48 11.13 8.64 -7.68
C ARG A 48 12.30 7.75 -8.07
N GLU A 49 12.01 6.56 -8.58
CA GLU A 49 12.99 5.58 -9.07
C GLU A 49 13.43 5.81 -10.52
N SER A 50 13.12 6.98 -11.12
CA SER A 50 13.69 7.31 -12.42
C SER A 50 15.15 7.77 -12.27
N PRO A 51 16.04 7.43 -13.23
CA PRO A 51 17.46 7.76 -13.13
C PRO A 51 17.74 9.25 -12.90
N GLU A 52 16.92 10.12 -13.48
CA GLU A 52 17.03 11.58 -13.36
C GLU A 52 16.74 12.02 -11.92
N ILE A 53 15.70 11.48 -11.29
CA ILE A 53 15.29 11.84 -9.93
C ILE A 53 16.21 11.17 -8.90
N GLU A 54 16.61 9.91 -9.10
CA GLU A 54 17.61 9.25 -8.25
C GLU A 54 18.96 10.03 -8.23
N LYS A 55 19.38 10.54 -9.38
CA LYS A 55 20.56 11.40 -9.47
C LYS A 55 20.38 12.67 -8.64
N ILE A 56 19.21 13.34 -8.69
CA ILE A 56 18.94 14.53 -7.89
C ILE A 56 19.03 14.21 -6.39
N TYR A 57 18.46 13.08 -5.95
CA TYR A 57 18.56 12.66 -4.55
C TYR A 57 20.01 12.38 -4.13
N SER A 58 20.80 11.73 -5.00
CA SER A 58 22.21 11.41 -4.72
C SER A 58 23.08 12.68 -4.63
N GLU A 59 22.83 13.68 -5.47
CA GLU A 59 23.58 14.94 -5.52
C GLU A 59 23.22 15.88 -4.34
N THR A 60 21.99 15.81 -3.83
CA THR A 60 21.57 16.63 -2.68
C THR A 60 22.11 16.13 -1.35
N GLY A 61 22.52 14.85 -1.25
CA GLY A 61 23.15 14.26 -0.07
C GLY A 61 22.35 14.38 1.24
N PRO A 62 22.80 13.80 2.33
CA PRO A 62 22.24 14.05 3.67
C PRO A 62 22.71 15.43 4.19
N GLY A 63 22.12 16.49 3.64
CA GLY A 63 22.47 17.88 3.97
C GLY A 63 21.74 18.42 5.19
N GLN A 64 22.17 19.62 5.65
CA GLN A 64 21.57 20.32 6.79
C GLN A 64 20.13 20.82 6.55
N ILE A 65 19.65 20.83 5.30
CA ILE A 65 18.30 21.29 4.96
C ILE A 65 17.37 20.08 4.92
N LYS A 66 16.39 20.08 5.83
CA LYS A 66 15.32 19.07 5.83
C LYS A 66 14.62 19.09 4.45
N ASN A 67 14.44 17.90 3.85
CA ASN A 67 13.76 17.71 2.56
C ASN A 67 14.46 18.34 1.33
N ALA A 68 15.78 18.57 1.38
CA ALA A 68 16.52 19.19 0.27
C ALA A 68 16.32 18.45 -1.06
N GLY A 69 16.33 17.11 -1.05
CA GLY A 69 16.06 16.28 -2.22
C GLY A 69 14.67 16.52 -2.82
N GLU A 70 13.63 16.53 -2.00
CA GLU A 70 12.25 16.80 -2.43
C GLU A 70 12.10 18.19 -3.06
N LEU A 71 12.73 19.19 -2.47
CA LEU A 71 12.72 20.55 -3.02
C LEU A 71 13.45 20.65 -4.36
N ALA A 72 14.56 19.93 -4.51
CA ALA A 72 15.31 19.87 -5.77
C ALA A 72 14.50 19.14 -6.86
N VAL A 73 13.86 18.02 -6.52
CA VAL A 73 12.95 17.29 -7.43
C VAL A 73 11.79 18.20 -7.87
N GLY A 74 11.16 18.93 -6.94
CA GLY A 74 10.08 19.87 -7.27
C GLY A 74 10.53 20.98 -8.24
N THR A 75 11.74 21.50 -8.04
CA THR A 75 12.33 22.50 -8.95
C THR A 75 12.61 21.92 -10.35
N TRP A 76 13.06 20.66 -10.40
CA TRP A 76 13.26 19.96 -11.67
C TRP A 76 11.93 19.69 -12.39
N ILE A 77 10.91 19.16 -11.70
CA ILE A 77 9.57 18.96 -12.25
C ILE A 77 9.00 20.27 -12.85
N ALA A 78 9.16 21.39 -12.15
CA ALA A 78 8.70 22.69 -12.66
C ALA A 78 9.35 23.06 -14.00
N LYS A 79 10.64 22.79 -14.19
CA LYS A 79 11.35 23.06 -15.45
C LYS A 79 10.85 22.15 -16.58
N GLU A 80 10.66 20.86 -16.30
CA GLU A 80 10.10 19.92 -17.27
C GLU A 80 8.69 20.33 -17.71
N LEU A 81 7.82 20.69 -16.76
CA LEU A 81 6.48 21.18 -17.06
C LEU A 81 6.52 22.51 -17.84
N ALA A 82 7.41 23.42 -17.48
CA ALA A 82 7.53 24.72 -18.16
C ALA A 82 7.94 24.58 -19.64
N ALA A 83 8.78 23.59 -19.97
CA ALA A 83 9.15 23.28 -21.35
C ALA A 83 7.94 22.93 -22.24
N LEU A 84 6.87 22.41 -21.65
CA LEU A 84 5.63 22.04 -22.32
C LEU A 84 4.68 23.23 -22.54
N LYS A 85 4.95 24.37 -21.89
CA LYS A 85 4.14 25.61 -21.96
C LYS A 85 2.66 25.35 -21.66
N PRO A 86 2.30 24.84 -20.48
CA PRO A 86 0.91 24.64 -20.09
C PRO A 86 0.21 25.96 -19.81
N ASP A 87 -1.10 26.03 -20.11
CA ASP A 87 -1.98 27.08 -19.62
C ASP A 87 -2.48 26.79 -18.20
N ILE A 88 -2.70 25.49 -17.90
CA ILE A 88 -3.19 25.02 -16.60
C ILE A 88 -2.42 23.76 -16.18
N VAL A 89 -2.06 23.66 -14.90
CA VAL A 89 -1.47 22.46 -14.31
C VAL A 89 -2.29 22.00 -13.10
N CYS A 90 -2.78 20.75 -13.16
CA CYS A 90 -3.49 20.09 -12.08
C CYS A 90 -2.53 19.11 -11.38
N PHE A 91 -2.22 19.35 -10.10
CA PHE A 91 -1.33 18.55 -9.28
C PHE A 91 -2.11 17.55 -8.44
N SER A 92 -1.79 16.25 -8.56
CA SER A 92 -2.38 15.19 -7.73
C SER A 92 -1.46 14.89 -6.55
N ILE A 93 -1.84 15.38 -5.36
CA ILE A 93 -1.00 15.46 -4.17
C ILE A 93 -1.37 14.40 -3.16
N TYR A 94 -0.35 13.62 -2.78
CA TYR A 94 -0.38 12.56 -1.78
C TYR A 94 0.67 12.84 -0.69
N VAL A 95 0.60 12.14 0.41
CA VAL A 95 1.53 12.25 1.55
C VAL A 95 3.01 12.13 1.13
N TRP A 96 3.31 11.27 0.16
CA TRP A 96 4.69 11.03 -0.29
C TRP A 96 5.23 12.06 -1.29
N ASN A 97 4.39 12.83 -1.98
CA ASN A 97 4.84 13.78 -3.01
C ASN A 97 4.50 15.25 -2.72
N HIS A 98 3.90 15.51 -1.55
CA HIS A 98 3.42 16.84 -1.14
C HIS A 98 4.51 17.91 -1.30
N ILE A 99 5.67 17.71 -0.69
CA ILE A 99 6.77 18.70 -0.64
C ILE A 99 7.29 19.01 -2.06
N ALA A 100 7.50 17.97 -2.87
CA ALA A 100 8.00 18.13 -4.22
C ALA A 100 6.98 18.85 -5.13
N LEU A 101 5.70 18.47 -5.07
CA LEU A 101 4.69 19.07 -5.95
C LEU A 101 4.29 20.48 -5.52
N GLU A 102 4.25 20.79 -4.24
CA GLU A 102 4.08 22.17 -3.76
C GLU A 102 5.25 23.06 -4.23
N LYS A 103 6.49 22.57 -4.12
CA LYS A 103 7.66 23.28 -4.67
C LYS A 103 7.56 23.47 -6.18
N ALA A 104 7.11 22.44 -6.92
CA ALA A 104 6.92 22.53 -8.36
C ALA A 104 5.90 23.61 -8.73
N ALA A 105 4.80 23.73 -8.00
CA ALA A 105 3.80 24.77 -8.22
C ALA A 105 4.34 26.17 -7.98
N LEU A 106 5.13 26.38 -6.92
CA LEU A 106 5.80 27.64 -6.65
C LEU A 106 6.77 28.04 -7.77
N GLU A 107 7.55 27.10 -8.28
CA GLU A 107 8.57 27.37 -9.29
C GLU A 107 7.97 27.57 -10.69
N ILE A 108 6.93 26.79 -11.07
CA ILE A 108 6.32 26.94 -12.40
C ILE A 108 5.67 28.31 -12.59
N LYS A 109 5.10 28.90 -11.54
CA LYS A 109 4.55 30.26 -11.58
C LYS A 109 5.62 31.34 -11.86
N LYS A 110 6.87 31.10 -11.42
CA LYS A 110 7.99 31.99 -11.75
C LYS A 110 8.45 31.82 -13.21
N LEU A 111 8.40 30.56 -13.72
CA LEU A 111 8.83 30.24 -15.08
C LEU A 111 7.79 30.60 -16.14
N ILE A 112 6.51 30.49 -15.82
CA ILE A 112 5.38 30.82 -16.70
C ILE A 112 4.43 31.75 -15.94
N PRO A 113 4.65 33.09 -16.00
CA PRO A 113 3.70 34.04 -15.46
C PRO A 113 2.32 33.85 -16.12
N GLY A 114 1.27 33.69 -15.32
CA GLY A 114 -0.10 33.48 -15.80
C GLY A 114 -0.53 32.02 -15.95
N VAL A 115 0.36 31.02 -15.69
CA VAL A 115 -0.09 29.64 -15.56
C VAL A 115 -1.07 29.50 -14.38
N ILE A 116 -2.17 28.80 -14.60
CA ILE A 116 -3.14 28.51 -13.55
C ILE A 116 -2.80 27.16 -12.93
N THR A 117 -2.76 27.11 -11.61
CA THR A 117 -2.38 25.91 -10.85
C THR A 117 -3.53 25.43 -9.97
N VAL A 118 -3.85 24.14 -10.05
CA VAL A 118 -4.93 23.51 -9.30
C VAL A 118 -4.35 22.32 -8.52
N ALA A 119 -4.57 22.28 -7.21
CA ALA A 119 -4.20 21.15 -6.36
C ALA A 119 -5.40 20.23 -6.12
N GLY A 120 -5.20 18.92 -6.12
CA GLY A 120 -6.19 17.91 -5.76
C GLY A 120 -5.52 16.68 -5.14
N GLY A 121 -6.32 15.72 -4.71
CA GLY A 121 -5.84 14.48 -4.07
C GLY A 121 -6.07 14.42 -2.57
N PRO A 122 -5.68 13.31 -1.90
CA PRO A 122 -5.98 13.08 -0.49
C PRO A 122 -5.44 14.15 0.46
N GLU A 123 -4.19 14.59 0.27
CA GLU A 123 -3.58 15.66 1.08
C GLU A 123 -4.35 16.97 0.98
N VAL A 124 -4.79 17.33 -0.22
CA VAL A 124 -5.57 18.55 -0.46
C VAL A 124 -6.97 18.42 0.13
N THR A 125 -7.60 17.27 -0.01
CA THR A 125 -8.91 17.01 0.59
C THR A 125 -8.85 17.09 2.11
N ALA A 126 -7.73 16.66 2.71
CA ALA A 126 -7.51 16.74 4.16
C ALA A 126 -7.40 18.19 4.67
N ASN A 127 -6.69 19.04 3.94
CA ASN A 127 -6.56 20.46 4.28
C ASN A 127 -6.38 21.33 3.01
N PRO A 128 -7.45 21.81 2.39
CA PRO A 128 -7.39 22.54 1.13
C PRO A 128 -6.82 23.96 1.23
N TYR A 129 -6.52 24.46 2.43
CA TYR A 129 -6.18 25.86 2.67
C TYR A 129 -4.69 26.18 2.68
N VAL A 130 -3.82 25.16 2.74
CA VAL A 130 -2.39 25.35 3.14
C VAL A 130 -1.40 25.37 1.98
N PHE A 131 -1.83 25.13 0.75
CA PHE A 131 -0.91 24.92 -0.39
C PHE A 131 -0.41 26.23 -1.00
N SER A 132 0.91 26.40 -1.01
CA SER A 132 1.57 27.54 -1.65
C SER A 132 1.74 27.30 -3.17
N GLY A 133 1.65 28.37 -3.93
CA GLY A 133 1.80 28.30 -5.39
C GLY A 133 0.59 27.73 -6.14
N MET A 134 -0.50 27.39 -5.43
CA MET A 134 -1.74 26.92 -6.01
C MET A 134 -2.77 28.07 -6.10
N ASP A 135 -3.42 28.21 -7.26
CA ASP A 135 -4.53 29.18 -7.40
C ASP A 135 -5.82 28.62 -6.86
N TYR A 136 -6.02 27.33 -7.07
CA TYR A 136 -7.17 26.59 -6.58
C TYR A 136 -6.74 25.30 -5.89
N SER A 137 -7.47 24.91 -4.87
CA SER A 137 -7.41 23.58 -4.30
C SER A 137 -8.77 22.92 -4.35
N MET A 138 -8.76 21.60 -4.51
CA MET A 138 -9.95 20.81 -4.73
C MET A 138 -10.03 19.67 -3.72
N ALA A 139 -11.07 19.68 -2.88
CA ALA A 139 -11.35 18.66 -1.90
C ALA A 139 -12.42 17.68 -2.40
N GLY A 140 -12.19 16.38 -2.18
CA GLY A 140 -13.09 15.29 -2.55
C GLY A 140 -12.93 14.79 -3.99
N ALA A 141 -13.99 14.20 -4.54
CA ALA A 141 -14.02 13.74 -5.92
C ALA A 141 -13.97 14.93 -6.88
N GLY A 142 -12.91 15.01 -7.65
CA GLY A 142 -12.56 16.21 -8.38
C GLY A 142 -13.09 16.29 -9.82
N GLU A 143 -13.59 15.21 -10.38
CA GLU A 143 -13.88 15.10 -11.81
C GLU A 143 -14.91 16.16 -12.27
N GLY A 144 -16.06 16.23 -11.59
CA GLY A 144 -17.12 17.17 -11.92
C GLY A 144 -16.78 18.61 -11.56
N ALA A 145 -16.17 18.85 -10.41
CA ALA A 145 -15.78 20.18 -9.94
C ALA A 145 -14.70 20.80 -10.82
N THR A 146 -13.72 19.98 -11.29
CA THR A 146 -12.69 20.46 -12.21
C THR A 146 -13.28 20.90 -13.55
N THR A 147 -14.18 20.12 -14.15
CA THR A 147 -14.77 20.48 -15.44
C THR A 147 -15.61 21.74 -15.35
N GLU A 148 -16.32 21.96 -14.24
CA GLU A 148 -17.06 23.19 -13.97
C GLU A 148 -16.12 24.39 -13.75
N LEU A 149 -15.04 24.24 -12.99
CA LEU A 149 -14.02 25.27 -12.80
C LEU A 149 -13.41 25.70 -14.15
N LEU A 150 -13.03 24.74 -14.96
CA LEU A 150 -12.40 24.97 -16.26
C LEU A 150 -13.34 25.68 -17.25
N GLU A 151 -14.61 25.31 -17.26
CA GLU A 151 -15.62 26.01 -18.06
C GLU A 151 -15.75 27.48 -17.64
N ASN A 152 -15.77 27.76 -16.34
CA ASN A 152 -15.86 29.12 -15.82
C ASN A 152 -14.60 29.94 -16.12
N ILE A 153 -13.40 29.36 -15.94
CA ILE A 153 -12.13 29.99 -16.32
C ILE A 153 -12.13 30.34 -17.80
N TRP A 154 -12.54 29.44 -18.66
CA TRP A 154 -12.63 29.71 -20.11
C TRP A 154 -13.56 30.87 -20.43
N LYS A 155 -14.78 30.89 -19.87
CA LYS A 155 -15.78 31.93 -20.08
C LYS A 155 -15.28 33.32 -19.65
N GLU A 156 -14.52 33.43 -18.57
CA GLU A 156 -13.95 34.72 -18.13
C GLU A 156 -12.83 35.19 -19.08
N GLN A 157 -11.96 34.28 -19.51
CA GLN A 157 -10.89 34.59 -20.45
C GLN A 157 -11.41 35.03 -21.83
N GLU A 158 -12.51 34.44 -22.33
CA GLU A 158 -13.16 34.87 -23.56
C GLU A 158 -13.71 36.29 -23.47
N LYS A 159 -14.13 36.72 -22.27
CA LYS A 159 -14.56 38.12 -22.03
C LYS A 159 -13.39 39.08 -21.83
N GLY A 160 -12.13 38.59 -21.84
CA GLY A 160 -10.95 39.37 -21.49
C GLY A 160 -10.86 39.77 -20.01
N ALA A 161 -11.59 39.07 -19.15
CA ALA A 161 -11.61 39.29 -17.71
C ALA A 161 -10.58 38.39 -16.99
N ASP A 162 -10.20 38.77 -15.77
CA ASP A 162 -9.31 37.94 -14.92
C ASP A 162 -10.03 36.62 -14.56
N PRO A 163 -9.46 35.48 -14.92
CA PRO A 163 -10.03 34.18 -14.59
C PRO A 163 -9.78 33.75 -13.12
N LEU A 164 -8.90 34.45 -12.39
CA LEU A 164 -8.54 34.10 -11.02
C LEU A 164 -9.48 34.75 -10.00
N LYS A 165 -10.57 34.06 -9.68
CA LYS A 165 -11.56 34.48 -8.68
C LYS A 165 -12.25 33.28 -8.04
N ASP A 166 -12.95 33.51 -6.92
CA ASP A 166 -13.80 32.49 -6.30
C ASP A 166 -15.08 32.31 -7.13
N TYR A 167 -15.25 31.11 -7.69
CA TYR A 167 -16.44 30.73 -8.46
C TYR A 167 -17.53 30.09 -7.59
N HIS A 168 -17.29 29.93 -6.28
CA HIS A 168 -18.22 29.29 -5.34
C HIS A 168 -18.66 27.88 -5.73
N ILE A 169 -17.78 27.12 -6.42
CA ILE A 169 -18.02 25.73 -6.79
C ILE A 169 -17.81 24.84 -5.54
N PRO A 170 -18.76 23.95 -5.21
CA PRO A 170 -18.59 23.03 -4.10
C PRO A 170 -17.32 22.18 -4.23
N GLY A 171 -16.51 22.14 -3.17
CA GLY A 171 -15.24 21.44 -3.15
C GLY A 171 -14.05 22.20 -3.75
N ILE A 172 -14.25 23.34 -4.41
CA ILE A 172 -13.17 24.21 -4.91
C ILE A 172 -12.94 25.35 -3.93
N TYR A 173 -11.67 25.61 -3.64
CA TYR A 173 -11.21 26.69 -2.76
C TYR A 173 -10.25 27.60 -3.54
N PHE A 174 -10.51 28.88 -3.55
CA PHE A 174 -9.66 29.86 -4.21
C PHE A 174 -8.55 30.32 -3.26
N LEU A 175 -7.29 30.08 -3.62
CA LEU A 175 -6.10 30.41 -2.84
C LEU A 175 -5.31 31.58 -3.41
N ASN A 176 -5.38 31.81 -4.73
CA ASN A 176 -4.63 32.85 -5.44
C ASN A 176 -3.11 32.77 -5.18
N GLY A 177 -2.56 31.56 -5.24
CA GLY A 177 -1.12 31.29 -5.08
C GLY A 177 -0.59 31.30 -3.63
N LYS A 178 -1.43 31.52 -2.63
CA LYS A 178 -1.01 31.63 -1.22
C LYS A 178 -1.94 30.83 -0.30
N PRO A 179 -1.42 30.25 0.80
CA PRO A 179 -2.25 29.69 1.84
C PRO A 179 -3.26 30.72 2.37
N VAL A 180 -4.46 30.28 2.63
CA VAL A 180 -5.51 31.09 3.28
C VAL A 180 -5.78 30.56 4.68
N ALA A 181 -6.28 31.43 5.56
CA ALA A 181 -6.63 31.01 6.92
C ALA A 181 -7.70 29.91 6.86
N SER A 182 -7.42 28.76 7.48
CA SER A 182 -8.43 27.72 7.69
C SER A 182 -9.55 28.29 8.55
N PRO A 183 -10.83 28.14 8.18
CA PRO A 183 -11.93 28.53 9.05
C PRO A 183 -11.82 27.79 10.38
N GLU A 184 -12.23 28.45 11.47
CA GLU A 184 -12.16 27.86 12.82
C GLU A 184 -12.78 26.44 12.83
N LYS A 185 -12.19 25.55 13.67
CA LYS A 185 -12.52 24.10 13.77
C LYS A 185 -14.01 23.74 13.83
N ASN A 186 -14.87 24.69 14.17
CA ASN A 186 -16.31 24.51 14.26
C ASN A 186 -17.05 24.62 12.90
N SER A 187 -16.37 24.90 11.79
CA SER A 187 -16.97 24.95 10.46
C SER A 187 -16.72 23.70 9.61
N LEU A 188 -16.85 22.50 10.21
CA LEU A 188 -16.99 21.22 9.49
C LEU A 188 -18.06 21.26 8.37
N SER A 189 -18.89 22.30 8.36
CA SER A 189 -19.81 22.63 7.28
C SER A 189 -19.14 22.92 5.92
N SER A 190 -17.86 23.23 5.86
CA SER A 190 -17.17 23.48 4.59
C SER A 190 -16.83 22.19 3.84
N LEU A 191 -16.47 21.11 4.54
CA LEU A 191 -16.31 19.77 3.96
C LEU A 191 -17.65 19.14 3.53
N GLN A 192 -18.78 19.60 4.09
CA GLN A 192 -20.13 19.17 3.68
C GLN A 192 -20.55 19.67 2.30
N ARG A 193 -19.77 20.55 1.65
CA ARG A 193 -20.05 21.08 0.31
C ARG A 193 -19.43 20.27 -0.83
N MET A 194 -18.81 19.11 -0.56
CA MET A 194 -18.34 18.24 -1.63
C MET A 194 -19.55 17.65 -2.38
N LEU A 195 -19.51 17.73 -3.71
CA LEU A 195 -20.52 17.03 -4.53
C LEU A 195 -20.38 15.54 -4.33
N PRO A 196 -21.46 14.80 -4.07
CA PRO A 196 -21.40 13.35 -4.02
C PRO A 196 -20.92 12.83 -5.37
N CYS A 197 -19.95 11.89 -5.33
CA CYS A 197 -19.49 11.22 -6.52
C CYS A 197 -20.61 10.33 -7.07
N ASN A 198 -20.97 10.50 -8.35
CA ASN A 198 -21.83 9.56 -9.06
C ASN A 198 -20.99 8.72 -10.03
N PRO A 199 -20.61 7.48 -9.67
CA PRO A 199 -19.78 6.63 -10.53
C PRO A 199 -20.39 6.32 -11.90
N GLU A 200 -21.70 6.44 -12.06
CA GLU A 200 -22.40 6.14 -13.32
C GLU A 200 -22.04 7.09 -14.47
N VAL A 201 -21.69 8.35 -14.11
CA VAL A 201 -21.39 9.38 -15.12
C VAL A 201 -19.90 9.61 -15.32
N LEU A 202 -19.04 8.98 -14.52
CA LEU A 202 -17.60 9.15 -14.63
C LEU A 202 -17.03 8.40 -15.83
N SER A 203 -16.18 9.06 -16.62
CA SER A 203 -15.40 8.43 -17.67
C SER A 203 -14.34 7.49 -17.10
N SER A 204 -13.96 6.49 -17.88
CA SER A 204 -12.89 5.57 -17.51
C SER A 204 -11.57 6.01 -18.15
N PRO A 205 -10.54 6.33 -17.34
CA PRO A 205 -9.23 6.69 -17.88
C PRO A 205 -8.52 5.54 -18.58
N TYR A 206 -8.98 4.31 -18.39
CA TYR A 206 -8.50 3.13 -19.08
C TYR A 206 -9.14 2.98 -20.45
N LEU A 207 -10.48 3.09 -20.54
CA LEU A 207 -11.24 2.87 -21.77
C LEU A 207 -11.06 4.01 -22.78
N ASP A 208 -10.79 5.22 -22.32
CA ASP A 208 -10.50 6.37 -23.19
C ASP A 208 -9.01 6.51 -23.56
N GLY A 209 -8.16 5.61 -23.06
CA GLY A 209 -6.73 5.59 -23.34
C GLY A 209 -5.91 6.67 -22.61
N THR A 210 -6.45 7.31 -21.58
CA THR A 210 -5.70 8.28 -20.76
C THR A 210 -4.58 7.58 -19.98
N ILE A 211 -4.81 6.36 -19.49
CA ILE A 211 -3.77 5.46 -18.96
C ILE A 211 -3.59 4.27 -19.90
N ASP A 212 -2.36 4.03 -20.34
CA ASP A 212 -1.98 2.76 -20.93
C ASP A 212 -1.41 1.84 -19.85
N VAL A 213 -2.21 0.88 -19.40
CA VAL A 213 -1.83 -0.07 -18.34
C VAL A 213 -0.61 -0.91 -18.70
N ALA A 214 -0.33 -1.11 -19.99
CA ALA A 214 0.85 -1.86 -20.44
C ALA A 214 2.17 -1.16 -20.05
N LYS A 215 2.17 0.19 -19.94
CA LYS A 215 3.31 0.97 -19.47
C LYS A 215 3.72 0.59 -18.04
N TYR A 216 2.76 0.20 -17.21
CA TYR A 216 2.96 -0.07 -15.78
C TYR A 216 3.00 -1.57 -15.45
N GLY A 217 2.55 -2.42 -16.37
CA GLY A 217 2.44 -3.86 -16.14
C GLY A 217 1.31 -4.27 -15.19
N GLY A 218 0.48 -3.33 -14.75
CA GLY A 218 -0.62 -3.54 -13.81
C GLY A 218 -1.68 -2.45 -13.86
N ALA A 219 -2.69 -2.57 -13.00
CA ALA A 219 -3.76 -1.59 -12.86
C ALA A 219 -4.14 -1.37 -11.39
N LEU A 220 -4.48 -0.13 -11.06
CA LEU A 220 -5.24 0.23 -9.87
C LEU A 220 -6.72 0.30 -10.26
N TRP A 221 -7.56 -0.55 -9.69
CA TRP A 221 -8.94 -0.71 -10.14
C TRP A 221 -9.96 -0.34 -9.07
N GLU A 222 -10.71 0.72 -9.30
CA GLU A 222 -11.83 1.13 -8.46
C GLU A 222 -13.12 0.42 -8.91
N LEU A 223 -13.70 -0.42 -8.05
CA LEU A 223 -15.02 -1.03 -8.26
C LEU A 223 -16.11 -0.25 -7.53
N ALA A 224 -15.71 0.50 -6.49
CA ALA A 224 -16.57 1.33 -5.67
C ALA A 224 -15.79 2.51 -5.07
N ARG A 225 -16.51 3.54 -4.64
CA ARG A 225 -16.02 4.65 -3.82
C ARG A 225 -16.77 4.74 -2.50
N GLY A 226 -16.07 5.12 -1.44
CA GLY A 226 -16.60 5.24 -0.09
C GLY A 226 -16.45 3.96 0.73
N CYS A 227 -16.48 4.13 2.06
CA CYS A 227 -16.34 3.05 3.03
C CYS A 227 -17.49 3.13 4.06
N PRO A 228 -18.20 2.01 4.38
CA PRO A 228 -19.30 2.04 5.34
C PRO A 228 -18.83 2.17 6.79
N PHE A 229 -17.51 2.09 7.03
CA PHE A 229 -16.91 2.14 8.36
C PHE A 229 -16.40 3.53 8.71
N LYS A 230 -16.21 3.77 10.01
CA LYS A 230 -15.78 5.06 10.56
C LYS A 230 -14.54 4.90 11.45
N CYS A 231 -13.53 4.17 10.96
CA CYS A 231 -12.26 4.07 11.68
C CYS A 231 -11.65 5.46 11.83
N SER A 232 -11.38 5.91 13.08
CA SER A 232 -11.01 7.30 13.35
C SER A 232 -9.68 7.72 12.73
N TYR A 233 -8.77 6.78 12.48
CA TYR A 233 -7.46 7.03 11.85
C TYR A 233 -7.51 7.02 10.31
N CYS A 234 -8.63 6.52 9.72
CA CYS A 234 -8.70 6.25 8.29
C CYS A 234 -9.31 7.42 7.52
N TYR A 235 -8.66 7.77 6.42
CA TYR A 235 -9.11 8.85 5.57
C TYR A 235 -10.30 8.46 4.69
N GLU A 236 -10.38 7.20 4.28
CA GLU A 236 -11.45 6.65 3.42
C GLU A 236 -12.87 6.79 4.03
N SER A 237 -12.96 6.90 5.34
CA SER A 237 -14.23 7.10 6.03
C SER A 237 -14.79 8.53 5.96
N LYS A 238 -14.02 9.50 5.44
CA LYS A 238 -14.35 10.93 5.46
C LYS A 238 -15.14 11.41 4.26
N GLY A 239 -14.93 10.83 3.07
CA GLY A 239 -15.54 11.35 1.84
C GLY A 239 -17.02 11.01 1.70
N GLU A 240 -17.36 9.74 1.69
CA GLU A 240 -18.71 9.26 1.43
C GLU A 240 -19.17 8.26 2.49
N LYS A 241 -20.32 8.57 3.12
CA LYS A 241 -20.96 7.69 4.12
C LYS A 241 -21.63 6.46 3.50
N LYS A 242 -21.75 6.43 2.17
CA LYS A 242 -22.39 5.36 1.40
C LYS A 242 -21.42 4.86 0.34
N VAL A 243 -21.34 3.55 0.22
CA VAL A 243 -20.57 2.93 -0.87
C VAL A 243 -21.32 3.13 -2.18
N SER A 244 -20.67 3.77 -3.14
CA SER A 244 -21.18 4.03 -4.49
C SER A 244 -20.43 3.16 -5.50
N TYR A 245 -21.14 2.27 -6.20
CA TYR A 245 -20.53 1.27 -7.08
C TYR A 245 -20.45 1.74 -8.53
N PHE A 246 -19.35 1.44 -9.20
CA PHE A 246 -19.25 1.60 -10.65
C PHE A 246 -20.14 0.59 -11.38
N PRO A 247 -20.70 0.94 -12.56
CA PRO A 247 -21.51 0.05 -13.37
C PRO A 247 -20.76 -1.21 -13.78
N LEU A 248 -21.39 -2.39 -13.64
CA LEU A 248 -20.74 -3.66 -13.99
C LEU A 248 -20.31 -3.72 -15.45
N GLU A 249 -21.10 -3.17 -16.37
CA GLU A 249 -20.77 -3.11 -17.79
C GLU A 249 -19.46 -2.35 -18.06
N ARG A 250 -19.21 -1.27 -17.32
CA ARG A 250 -17.93 -0.56 -17.37
C ARG A 250 -16.78 -1.44 -16.87
N LEU A 251 -16.97 -2.07 -15.71
CA LEU A 251 -15.96 -2.91 -15.09
C LEU A 251 -15.62 -4.15 -15.96
N GLU A 252 -16.62 -4.73 -16.64
CA GLU A 252 -16.40 -5.81 -17.59
C GLU A 252 -15.54 -5.39 -18.78
N LYS A 253 -15.75 -4.17 -19.31
CA LYS A 253 -14.94 -3.62 -20.40
C LYS A 253 -13.51 -3.31 -19.94
N GLU A 254 -13.35 -2.79 -18.71
CA GLU A 254 -12.03 -2.50 -18.15
C GLU A 254 -11.22 -3.78 -17.95
N ILE A 255 -11.79 -4.84 -17.36
CA ILE A 255 -11.07 -6.11 -17.16
C ILE A 255 -10.75 -6.80 -18.49
N GLU A 256 -11.61 -6.70 -19.50
CA GLU A 256 -11.32 -7.19 -20.86
C GLU A 256 -10.14 -6.44 -21.49
N LEU A 257 -10.07 -5.13 -21.27
CA LEU A 257 -8.91 -4.32 -21.71
C LEU A 257 -7.64 -4.76 -20.99
N PHE A 258 -7.69 -4.97 -19.68
CA PHE A 258 -6.55 -5.43 -18.88
C PHE A 258 -6.03 -6.79 -19.36
N ALA A 259 -6.93 -7.73 -19.60
CA ALA A 259 -6.59 -9.04 -20.14
C ALA A 259 -5.99 -8.94 -21.56
N LYS A 260 -6.56 -8.10 -22.43
CA LYS A 260 -6.03 -7.85 -23.79
C LYS A 260 -4.63 -7.22 -23.78
N LYS A 261 -4.33 -6.42 -22.77
CA LYS A 261 -3.01 -5.79 -22.59
C LYS A 261 -2.00 -6.67 -21.86
N ASN A 262 -2.38 -7.90 -21.49
CA ASN A 262 -1.55 -8.90 -20.81
C ASN A 262 -0.88 -8.36 -19.54
N ILE A 263 -1.58 -7.53 -18.75
CA ILE A 263 -1.04 -7.11 -17.45
C ILE A 263 -1.11 -8.28 -16.47
N SER A 264 -0.13 -8.35 -15.57
CA SER A 264 0.00 -9.47 -14.64
C SER A 264 -0.77 -9.28 -13.35
N GLN A 265 -0.97 -8.03 -12.92
CA GLN A 265 -1.47 -7.72 -11.58
C GLN A 265 -2.49 -6.59 -11.59
N VAL A 266 -3.50 -6.72 -10.73
CA VAL A 266 -4.52 -5.68 -10.47
C VAL A 266 -4.65 -5.46 -8.96
N PHE A 267 -4.54 -4.21 -8.53
CA PHE A 267 -4.86 -3.79 -7.18
C PHE A 267 -6.25 -3.19 -7.16
N VAL A 268 -7.17 -3.84 -6.47
CA VAL A 268 -8.54 -3.35 -6.27
C VAL A 268 -8.53 -2.37 -5.11
N LEU A 269 -8.92 -1.12 -5.41
CA LEU A 269 -8.83 0.00 -4.46
C LEU A 269 -10.05 0.14 -3.54
N ASP A 270 -11.00 -0.79 -3.60
CA ASP A 270 -12.16 -0.77 -2.72
C ASP A 270 -11.71 -0.93 -1.26
N PRO A 271 -11.95 0.04 -0.36
CA PRO A 271 -11.45 -0.02 1.04
C PRO A 271 -12.01 -1.20 1.85
N THR A 272 -13.06 -1.83 1.34
CA THR A 272 -13.63 -3.08 1.86
C THR A 272 -14.36 -3.79 0.72
N TYR A 273 -13.62 -4.58 -0.04
CA TYR A 273 -14.15 -5.30 -1.20
C TYR A 273 -15.37 -6.16 -0.86
N ASN A 274 -15.36 -6.80 0.29
CA ASN A 274 -16.41 -7.71 0.74
C ASN A 274 -17.50 -7.05 1.61
N ALA A 275 -17.65 -5.72 1.53
CA ALA A 275 -18.75 -5.02 2.23
C ALA A 275 -20.14 -5.48 1.75
N SER A 276 -20.28 -5.85 0.46
CA SER A 276 -21.43 -6.55 -0.11
C SER A 276 -21.00 -7.91 -0.63
N LYS A 277 -21.37 -8.98 0.06
CA LYS A 277 -21.03 -10.36 -0.31
C LYS A 277 -21.53 -10.72 -1.73
N GLU A 278 -22.79 -10.36 -2.05
CA GLU A 278 -23.39 -10.69 -3.36
C GLU A 278 -22.60 -10.03 -4.50
N ARG A 279 -22.24 -8.76 -4.34
CA ARG A 279 -21.46 -8.05 -5.33
C ARG A 279 -20.03 -8.61 -5.43
N ALA A 280 -19.39 -8.90 -4.30
CA ALA A 280 -18.05 -9.50 -4.28
C ALA A 280 -18.03 -10.83 -5.06
N ILE A 281 -18.97 -11.75 -4.79
CA ILE A 281 -19.08 -13.03 -5.51
C ILE A 281 -19.36 -12.81 -7.01
N LYS A 282 -20.21 -11.83 -7.35
CA LYS A 282 -20.50 -11.52 -8.76
C LYS A 282 -19.25 -11.03 -9.49
N MET A 283 -18.46 -10.15 -8.85
CA MET A 283 -17.22 -9.65 -9.43
C MET A 283 -16.17 -10.76 -9.57
N LEU A 284 -16.01 -11.62 -8.55
CA LEU A 284 -15.09 -12.78 -8.62
C LEU A 284 -15.44 -13.70 -9.78
N LYS A 285 -16.72 -13.96 -10.07
CA LYS A 285 -17.14 -14.74 -11.24
C LYS A 285 -16.80 -14.06 -12.56
N ILE A 286 -16.90 -12.74 -12.63
CA ILE A 286 -16.48 -11.97 -13.82
C ILE A 286 -14.97 -12.09 -14.02
N ILE A 287 -14.20 -11.93 -12.96
CA ILE A 287 -12.74 -12.05 -12.96
C ILE A 287 -12.32 -13.46 -13.39
N GLU A 288 -12.86 -14.51 -12.76
CA GLU A 288 -12.60 -15.92 -13.09
C GLU A 288 -12.81 -16.19 -14.60
N LYS A 289 -13.87 -15.61 -15.18
CA LYS A 289 -14.20 -15.81 -16.59
C LYS A 289 -13.35 -15.00 -17.56
N LYS A 290 -13.03 -13.73 -17.22
CA LYS A 290 -12.45 -12.75 -18.15
C LYS A 290 -10.94 -12.64 -18.04
N ALA A 291 -10.37 -12.94 -16.86
CA ALA A 291 -8.95 -12.74 -16.56
C ALA A 291 -8.37 -13.87 -15.68
N PRO A 292 -8.49 -15.16 -16.07
CA PRO A 292 -8.13 -16.29 -15.20
C PRO A 292 -6.63 -16.38 -14.87
N GLY A 293 -5.75 -15.75 -15.67
CA GLY A 293 -4.30 -15.75 -15.45
C GLY A 293 -3.77 -14.48 -14.77
N MET A 294 -4.64 -13.56 -14.40
CA MET A 294 -4.26 -12.27 -13.78
C MET A 294 -4.35 -12.36 -12.27
N PHE A 295 -3.37 -11.80 -11.55
CA PHE A 295 -3.35 -11.80 -10.10
C PHE A 295 -4.02 -10.56 -9.52
N PHE A 296 -4.88 -10.74 -8.50
CA PHE A 296 -5.64 -9.65 -7.87
C PHE A 296 -5.28 -9.48 -6.40
N TYR A 297 -5.13 -8.23 -5.96
CA TYR A 297 -5.03 -7.85 -4.56
C TYR A 297 -6.32 -7.20 -4.12
N PHE A 298 -6.89 -7.65 -3.01
CA PHE A 298 -8.12 -7.11 -2.44
C PHE A 298 -7.93 -6.70 -0.99
N GLU A 299 -8.49 -5.56 -0.59
CA GLU A 299 -8.67 -5.23 0.81
C GLU A 299 -9.98 -5.80 1.33
N ALA A 300 -9.92 -6.57 2.39
CA ALA A 300 -11.07 -7.27 2.94
C ALA A 300 -11.18 -7.15 4.46
N ARG A 301 -12.38 -7.39 4.98
CA ARG A 301 -12.61 -7.49 6.41
C ARG A 301 -13.00 -8.91 6.78
N ALA A 302 -12.32 -9.45 7.79
CA ALA A 302 -12.53 -10.84 8.25
C ALA A 302 -13.96 -11.09 8.72
N GLU A 303 -14.65 -10.06 9.27
CA GLU A 303 -16.00 -10.18 9.79
C GLU A 303 -17.03 -10.61 8.75
N PHE A 304 -16.76 -10.37 7.46
CA PHE A 304 -17.65 -10.68 6.32
C PHE A 304 -17.21 -11.89 5.53
N ILE A 305 -16.13 -12.57 5.95
CA ILE A 305 -15.68 -13.80 5.30
C ILE A 305 -16.47 -14.97 5.87
N ASP A 306 -17.06 -15.76 4.99
CA ASP A 306 -17.67 -17.05 5.28
C ASP A 306 -17.15 -18.11 4.29
N ARG A 307 -17.59 -19.35 4.46
CA ARG A 307 -17.13 -20.48 3.63
C ARG A 307 -17.42 -20.27 2.13
N GLU A 308 -18.58 -19.71 1.78
CA GLU A 308 -18.94 -19.47 0.38
C GLU A 308 -18.04 -18.41 -0.27
N LEU A 309 -17.78 -17.31 0.44
CA LEU A 309 -16.91 -16.26 -0.05
C LEU A 309 -15.45 -16.72 -0.14
N ALA A 310 -14.95 -17.50 0.84
CA ALA A 310 -13.62 -18.09 0.78
C ALA A 310 -13.47 -19.03 -0.42
N GLN A 311 -14.48 -19.86 -0.71
CA GLN A 311 -14.51 -20.69 -1.92
C GLN A 311 -14.58 -19.87 -3.22
N ALA A 312 -15.23 -18.71 -3.21
CA ALA A 312 -15.24 -17.84 -4.39
C ALA A 312 -13.85 -17.22 -4.65
N PHE A 313 -13.14 -16.78 -3.59
CA PHE A 313 -11.78 -16.28 -3.72
C PHE A 313 -10.80 -17.35 -4.20
N SER A 314 -10.92 -18.60 -3.76
CA SER A 314 -10.00 -19.67 -4.14
C SER A 314 -10.02 -20.04 -5.64
N ARG A 315 -11.01 -19.55 -6.41
CA ARG A 315 -11.11 -19.75 -7.87
C ARG A 315 -10.37 -18.68 -8.67
N VAL A 316 -9.88 -17.63 -8.01
CA VAL A 316 -9.22 -16.49 -8.64
C VAL A 316 -7.81 -16.40 -8.10
N PRO A 317 -6.76 -16.24 -8.93
CA PRO A 317 -5.43 -15.93 -8.43
C PRO A 317 -5.47 -14.61 -7.65
N CYS A 318 -5.41 -14.67 -6.32
CA CYS A 318 -5.54 -13.46 -5.51
C CYS A 318 -4.86 -13.55 -4.15
N ALA A 319 -4.64 -12.38 -3.56
CA ALA A 319 -4.27 -12.21 -2.16
C ALA A 319 -5.23 -11.23 -1.49
N LEU A 320 -5.56 -11.49 -0.23
CA LEU A 320 -6.39 -10.62 0.59
C LEU A 320 -5.52 -9.90 1.62
N GLN A 321 -5.60 -8.57 1.68
CA GLN A 321 -5.07 -7.78 2.77
C GLN A 321 -6.19 -7.51 3.77
N ILE A 322 -5.99 -7.92 5.03
CA ILE A 322 -7.03 -7.90 6.06
C ILE A 322 -6.57 -7.02 7.22
N GLY A 323 -7.25 -5.91 7.42
CA GLY A 323 -6.96 -5.00 8.51
C GLY A 323 -7.35 -5.60 9.87
N LEU A 324 -6.39 -6.14 10.62
CA LEU A 324 -6.55 -6.52 12.03
C LEU A 324 -6.28 -5.33 12.95
N GLN A 325 -5.25 -4.55 12.66
CA GLN A 325 -4.76 -3.34 13.31
C GLN A 325 -4.21 -3.57 14.74
N SER A 326 -4.95 -4.23 15.60
CA SER A 326 -4.56 -4.63 16.96
C SER A 326 -5.35 -5.87 17.38
N ALA A 327 -4.78 -6.71 18.21
CA ALA A 327 -5.50 -7.79 18.88
C ALA A 327 -6.10 -7.37 20.24
N ASP A 328 -5.96 -6.11 20.63
CA ASP A 328 -6.54 -5.56 21.85
C ASP A 328 -7.86 -4.84 21.55
N GLU A 329 -8.96 -5.38 22.10
CA GLU A 329 -10.30 -4.84 21.88
C GLU A 329 -10.49 -3.42 22.46
N ALA A 330 -9.80 -3.10 23.58
CA ALA A 330 -9.86 -1.77 24.18
C ALA A 330 -9.16 -0.73 23.29
N VAL A 331 -8.00 -1.08 22.74
CA VAL A 331 -7.26 -0.25 21.78
C VAL A 331 -8.10 -0.01 20.52
N LEU A 332 -8.70 -1.06 19.96
CA LEU A 332 -9.54 -0.96 18.76
C LEU A 332 -10.76 -0.07 18.99
N LYS A 333 -11.37 -0.11 20.19
CA LYS A 333 -12.50 0.75 20.53
C LYS A 333 -12.14 2.24 20.49
N ASN A 334 -10.91 2.62 20.89
CA ASN A 334 -10.46 4.01 20.82
C ASN A 334 -10.36 4.54 19.39
N VAL A 335 -10.29 3.66 18.40
CA VAL A 335 -10.23 4.01 16.98
C VAL A 335 -11.49 3.57 16.20
N HIS A 336 -12.61 3.44 16.90
CA HIS A 336 -13.92 3.08 16.34
C HIS A 336 -13.94 1.74 15.58
N ARG A 337 -13.16 0.76 16.08
CA ARG A 337 -13.17 -0.62 15.57
C ARG A 337 -13.59 -1.60 16.66
N THR A 338 -14.02 -2.77 16.22
CA THR A 338 -14.38 -3.89 17.09
C THR A 338 -13.69 -5.16 16.60
N LEU A 339 -13.41 -6.08 17.51
CA LEU A 339 -12.86 -7.39 17.22
C LEU A 339 -13.60 -8.45 18.03
N ASP A 340 -14.29 -9.36 17.36
CA ASP A 340 -14.70 -10.63 17.94
C ASP A 340 -13.63 -11.69 17.57
N LYS A 341 -12.72 -11.98 18.49
CA LYS A 341 -11.61 -12.91 18.26
C LYS A 341 -12.07 -14.30 17.83
N LYS A 342 -13.16 -14.81 18.40
CA LYS A 342 -13.65 -16.15 18.05
C LYS A 342 -14.17 -16.20 16.63
N LYS A 343 -14.94 -15.18 16.25
CA LYS A 343 -15.45 -15.03 14.88
C LYS A 343 -14.28 -14.80 13.90
N PHE A 344 -13.32 -13.96 14.27
CA PHE A 344 -12.15 -13.67 13.45
C PHE A 344 -11.34 -14.93 13.16
N ILE A 345 -10.97 -15.72 14.20
CA ILE A 345 -10.25 -16.99 14.07
C ILE A 345 -11.01 -17.95 13.15
N ARG A 346 -12.32 -18.13 13.40
CA ARG A 346 -13.14 -19.03 12.59
C ARG A 346 -13.16 -18.61 11.10
N ASN A 347 -13.34 -17.33 10.83
CA ASN A 347 -13.48 -16.82 9.47
C ASN A 347 -12.15 -16.88 8.71
N ILE A 348 -11.03 -16.59 9.37
CA ILE A 348 -9.69 -16.79 8.80
C ILE A 348 -9.42 -18.28 8.56
N GLY A 349 -9.94 -19.17 9.42
CA GLY A 349 -9.87 -20.63 9.20
C GLY A 349 -10.42 -21.04 7.84
N TYR A 350 -11.49 -20.42 7.35
CA TYR A 350 -12.03 -20.71 6.01
C TYR A 350 -11.06 -20.35 4.88
N LEU A 351 -10.25 -19.30 5.03
CA LEU A 351 -9.22 -18.96 4.04
C LEU A 351 -8.10 -20.01 4.05
N ASN A 352 -7.64 -20.42 5.25
CA ASN A 352 -6.65 -21.49 5.38
C ASN A 352 -7.15 -22.82 4.78
N GLU A 353 -8.41 -23.20 5.05
CA GLU A 353 -9.02 -24.41 4.49
C GLU A 353 -9.11 -24.39 2.95
N THR A 354 -9.27 -23.22 2.36
CA THR A 354 -9.40 -23.07 0.90
C THR A 354 -8.11 -22.71 0.19
N GLY A 355 -7.02 -22.49 0.92
CA GLY A 355 -5.71 -22.16 0.37
C GLY A 355 -5.62 -20.72 -0.20
N VAL A 356 -6.56 -19.83 0.17
CA VAL A 356 -6.51 -18.43 -0.26
C VAL A 356 -5.37 -17.69 0.43
N THR A 357 -4.52 -17.05 -0.34
CA THR A 357 -3.43 -16.21 0.17
C THR A 357 -4.01 -14.99 0.90
N PHE A 358 -3.52 -14.71 2.12
CA PHE A 358 -3.93 -13.53 2.87
C PHE A 358 -2.81 -12.97 3.74
N GLY A 359 -2.90 -11.68 4.06
CA GLY A 359 -2.03 -11.00 5.01
C GLY A 359 -2.83 -10.19 6.01
N PHE A 360 -2.15 -9.76 7.08
CA PHE A 360 -2.72 -8.86 8.08
C PHE A 360 -1.96 -7.54 8.15
N ASP A 361 -2.74 -6.45 8.38
CA ASP A 361 -2.20 -5.17 8.80
C ASP A 361 -2.30 -5.01 10.30
N LEU A 362 -1.21 -4.59 10.93
CA LEU A 362 -1.16 -4.12 12.31
C LEU A 362 -0.62 -2.69 12.36
N ILE A 363 -1.12 -1.90 13.31
CA ILE A 363 -0.67 -0.53 13.52
C ILE A 363 -0.13 -0.40 14.94
N TYR A 364 1.13 0.02 15.10
CA TYR A 364 1.67 0.39 16.41
C TYR A 364 1.58 1.90 16.65
N GLY A 365 1.43 2.28 17.93
CA GLY A 365 1.24 3.66 18.32
C GLY A 365 -0.22 4.11 18.37
N LEU A 366 -1.19 3.20 18.25
CA LEU A 366 -2.61 3.49 18.45
C LEU A 366 -2.88 4.04 19.85
N PRO A 367 -3.88 4.95 20.05
CA PRO A 367 -4.20 5.48 21.36
C PRO A 367 -4.61 4.37 22.35
N GLY A 368 -3.94 4.37 23.50
CA GLY A 368 -4.13 3.36 24.55
C GLY A 368 -3.30 2.09 24.39
N ASP A 369 -2.59 1.90 23.26
CA ASP A 369 -1.69 0.76 23.06
C ASP A 369 -0.30 1.03 23.67
N ASN A 370 0.50 -0.03 23.75
CA ASN A 370 1.87 -0.01 24.24
C ASN A 370 2.69 -1.14 23.60
N LEU A 371 4.00 -1.15 23.81
CA LEU A 371 4.89 -2.16 23.21
C LEU A 371 4.47 -3.61 23.54
N LYS A 372 3.93 -3.89 24.73
CA LYS A 372 3.46 -5.22 25.11
C LYS A 372 2.19 -5.59 24.33
N GLY A 373 1.24 -4.66 24.19
CA GLY A 373 0.02 -4.86 23.40
C GLY A 373 0.34 -5.12 21.92
N PHE A 374 1.25 -4.34 21.35
CA PHE A 374 1.73 -4.55 19.98
C PHE A 374 2.38 -5.93 19.80
N LYS A 375 3.26 -6.36 20.73
CA LYS A 375 3.84 -7.71 20.71
C LYS A 375 2.77 -8.80 20.77
N ASN A 376 1.75 -8.65 21.61
CA ASN A 376 0.64 -9.60 21.68
C ASN A 376 -0.17 -9.63 20.37
N SER A 377 -0.29 -8.51 19.68
CA SER A 377 -0.96 -8.44 18.37
C SER A 377 -0.18 -9.18 17.28
N ILE A 378 1.15 -9.10 17.28
CA ILE A 378 2.02 -9.91 16.40
C ILE A 378 1.86 -11.40 16.70
N ASP A 379 1.91 -11.80 17.99
CA ASP A 379 1.75 -13.20 18.41
C ASP A 379 0.39 -13.76 17.97
N PHE A 380 -0.68 -12.98 18.13
CA PHE A 380 -2.03 -13.37 17.70
C PHE A 380 -2.12 -13.50 16.16
N ALA A 381 -1.63 -12.51 15.43
CA ALA A 381 -1.66 -12.53 13.97
C ALA A 381 -0.94 -13.78 13.41
N LEU A 382 0.28 -14.05 13.87
CA LEU A 382 1.10 -15.17 13.37
C LEU A 382 0.55 -16.54 13.76
N SER A 383 -0.24 -16.63 14.84
CA SER A 383 -0.93 -17.87 15.20
C SER A 383 -2.01 -18.29 14.19
N LEU A 384 -2.38 -17.41 13.26
CA LEU A 384 -3.39 -17.64 12.23
C LEU A 384 -2.79 -17.91 10.83
N TYR A 385 -1.48 -18.06 10.74
CA TYR A 385 -0.74 -18.43 9.52
C TYR A 385 -0.94 -17.47 8.32
N PRO A 386 -0.84 -16.13 8.49
CA PRO A 386 -0.91 -15.22 7.36
C PRO A 386 0.31 -15.40 6.44
N ASN A 387 0.13 -15.21 5.14
CA ASN A 387 1.22 -15.24 4.17
C ASN A 387 2.16 -14.04 4.31
N ASN A 388 1.62 -12.88 4.71
CA ASN A 388 2.39 -11.69 5.03
C ASN A 388 1.82 -10.97 6.25
N LEU A 389 2.66 -10.17 6.90
CA LEU A 389 2.29 -9.34 8.03
C LEU A 389 2.90 -7.94 7.84
N GLU A 390 2.02 -6.97 7.58
CA GLU A 390 2.40 -5.57 7.44
C GLU A 390 2.23 -4.85 8.77
N LEU A 391 3.27 -4.14 9.20
CA LEU A 391 3.35 -3.49 10.51
C LEU A 391 3.64 -2.00 10.32
N PHE A 392 2.63 -1.15 10.52
CA PHE A 392 2.69 0.27 10.24
C PHE A 392 2.85 1.11 11.50
N CYS A 393 3.69 2.15 11.43
CA CYS A 393 3.61 3.24 12.39
C CYS A 393 2.32 4.02 12.17
N LEU A 394 1.59 4.33 13.22
CA LEU A 394 0.42 5.17 13.12
C LEU A 394 0.79 6.54 12.53
N SER A 395 0.12 6.93 11.44
CA SER A 395 0.11 8.30 10.94
C SER A 395 -1.14 9.01 11.43
N VAL A 396 -0.97 10.14 12.10
CA VAL A 396 -2.08 11.00 12.56
C VAL A 396 -2.43 11.96 11.42
N LEU A 397 -3.14 11.43 10.43
CA LEU A 397 -3.39 12.13 9.16
C LEU A 397 -4.32 13.34 9.36
N PRO A 398 -3.98 14.51 8.82
CA PRO A 398 -4.86 15.68 8.83
C PRO A 398 -6.26 15.34 8.31
N GLY A 399 -7.29 15.97 8.90
CA GLY A 399 -8.68 15.75 8.50
C GLY A 399 -9.32 14.46 9.00
N THR A 400 -8.61 13.57 9.69
CA THR A 400 -9.20 12.37 10.32
C THR A 400 -9.79 12.67 11.71
N ASP A 401 -10.76 11.87 12.17
CA ASP A 401 -11.32 12.02 13.52
C ASP A 401 -10.25 11.83 14.60
N LEU A 402 -9.25 10.96 14.31
CA LEU A 402 -8.13 10.77 15.22
C LEU A 402 -7.26 12.02 15.31
N ASN A 403 -7.00 12.72 14.21
CA ASN A 403 -6.23 13.98 14.24
C ASN A 403 -6.92 15.02 15.12
N ASP A 404 -8.25 15.13 15.02
CA ASP A 404 -9.03 16.06 15.82
C ASP A 404 -9.01 15.69 17.32
N ALA A 405 -9.02 14.40 17.65
CA ALA A 405 -9.00 13.88 19.03
C ALA A 405 -7.58 13.62 19.58
N ALA A 406 -6.52 13.72 18.78
CA ALA A 406 -5.17 13.30 19.17
C ALA A 406 -4.64 14.01 20.43
N ALA A 407 -4.95 15.29 20.59
CA ALA A 407 -4.58 16.06 21.77
C ALA A 407 -5.29 15.55 23.04
N GLU A 408 -6.54 15.11 22.95
CA GLU A 408 -7.31 14.53 24.06
C GLU A 408 -6.72 13.17 24.49
N PHE A 409 -6.20 12.40 23.53
CA PHE A 409 -5.44 11.19 23.81
C PHE A 409 -4.01 11.45 24.30
N GLY A 410 -3.58 12.70 24.43
CA GLY A 410 -2.22 13.07 24.85
C GLY A 410 -1.15 12.63 23.86
N MET A 411 -1.48 12.52 22.59
CA MET A 411 -0.56 12.11 21.53
C MET A 411 0.34 13.25 21.10
N VAL A 412 1.58 12.92 20.73
CA VAL A 412 2.53 13.82 20.05
C VAL A 412 2.90 13.17 18.74
N TRP A 413 2.83 13.92 17.64
CA TRP A 413 3.09 13.43 16.29
C TRP A 413 3.74 14.49 15.41
N GLU A 414 4.29 14.06 14.27
CA GLU A 414 4.86 14.95 13.26
C GLU A 414 3.77 15.83 12.64
N GLN A 415 4.07 17.12 12.48
CA GLN A 415 3.14 18.09 11.87
C GLN A 415 3.30 18.21 10.36
N THR A 416 4.21 17.45 9.78
CA THR A 416 4.48 17.37 8.35
C THR A 416 4.47 15.91 7.92
N PRO A 417 4.23 15.60 6.63
CA PRO A 417 4.32 14.23 6.14
C PRO A 417 5.62 13.53 6.60
N PRO A 418 5.55 12.27 7.03
CA PRO A 418 4.43 11.33 6.98
C PRO A 418 3.48 11.36 8.20
N TYR A 419 3.51 12.36 9.08
CA TYR A 419 2.63 12.54 10.24
C TYR A 419 2.71 11.42 11.29
N HIS A 420 3.83 10.76 11.41
CA HIS A 420 4.00 9.64 12.33
C HIS A 420 3.83 10.07 13.80
N VAL A 421 3.22 9.19 14.59
CA VAL A 421 3.17 9.35 16.04
C VAL A 421 4.59 9.28 16.61
N ILE A 422 4.93 10.23 17.50
CA ILE A 422 6.22 10.32 18.19
C ILE A 422 6.11 9.68 19.58
N LYS A 423 4.99 9.89 20.28
CA LYS A 423 4.66 9.25 21.56
C LYS A 423 3.20 9.36 21.92
N THR A 424 2.73 8.47 22.78
CA THR A 424 1.45 8.55 23.49
C THR A 424 1.71 8.40 25.01
N PRO A 425 0.74 8.65 25.88
CA PRO A 425 0.90 8.41 27.32
C PRO A 425 1.31 6.98 27.68
N GLN A 426 0.90 5.98 26.90
CA GLN A 426 1.17 4.56 27.15
C GLN A 426 2.31 3.99 26.28
N PHE A 427 2.75 4.72 25.26
CA PHE A 427 3.76 4.27 24.31
C PHE A 427 4.84 5.35 24.17
N SER A 428 5.93 5.20 24.90
CA SER A 428 7.06 6.15 24.89
C SER A 428 7.76 6.16 23.52
N GLU A 429 8.48 7.24 23.21
CA GLU A 429 9.30 7.36 21.99
C GLU A 429 10.29 6.19 21.87
N ALA A 430 11.00 5.86 22.96
CA ALA A 430 11.92 4.72 22.98
C ALA A 430 11.23 3.37 22.73
N ASP A 431 9.97 3.21 23.16
CA ASP A 431 9.23 1.97 22.88
C ASP A 431 8.66 1.95 21.45
N LEU A 432 8.33 3.11 20.87
CA LEU A 432 7.99 3.20 19.44
C LEU A 432 9.19 2.87 18.56
N GLU A 433 10.40 3.29 18.92
CA GLU A 433 11.63 2.88 18.21
C GLU A 433 11.86 1.36 18.29
N LYS A 434 11.60 0.74 19.45
CA LYS A 434 11.62 -0.73 19.59
C LYS A 434 10.55 -1.40 18.75
N ALA A 435 9.34 -0.81 18.69
CA ALA A 435 8.26 -1.32 17.83
C ALA A 435 8.63 -1.21 16.33
N ALA A 436 9.23 -0.11 15.90
CA ALA A 436 9.74 0.04 14.54
C ALA A 436 10.83 -0.98 14.20
N SER A 437 11.76 -1.23 15.13
CA SER A 437 12.80 -2.25 14.97
C SER A 437 12.20 -3.66 14.89
N LEU A 438 11.20 -3.94 15.72
CA LEU A 438 10.45 -5.20 15.70
C LEU A 438 9.66 -5.38 14.39
N ALA A 439 9.01 -4.32 13.91
CA ALA A 439 8.27 -4.34 12.64
C ALA A 439 9.21 -4.66 11.46
N ARG A 440 10.37 -3.98 11.40
CA ARG A 440 11.39 -4.25 10.38
C ARG A 440 11.91 -5.67 10.44
N ALA A 441 12.20 -6.18 11.63
CA ALA A 441 12.67 -7.56 11.82
C ALA A 441 11.63 -8.59 11.38
N THR A 442 10.36 -8.38 11.74
CA THR A 442 9.26 -9.25 11.34
C THR A 442 9.07 -9.23 9.83
N ASN A 443 9.06 -8.05 9.21
CA ASN A 443 8.94 -7.93 7.76
C ASN A 443 10.10 -8.64 7.04
N LEU A 444 11.36 -8.39 7.44
CA LEU A 444 12.51 -9.01 6.80
C LEU A 444 12.48 -10.54 6.92
N PHE A 445 12.25 -11.05 8.14
CA PHE A 445 12.35 -12.49 8.40
C PHE A 445 11.13 -13.25 7.88
N TYR A 446 9.92 -12.74 8.14
CA TYR A 446 8.67 -13.47 7.88
C TYR A 446 8.09 -13.15 6.50
N THR A 447 7.84 -11.87 6.19
CA THR A 447 7.20 -11.45 4.93
C THR A 447 8.16 -11.57 3.75
N GLN A 448 9.29 -10.84 3.76
CA GLN A 448 10.29 -10.91 2.68
C GLN A 448 11.00 -12.27 2.64
N GLY A 449 11.22 -12.87 3.81
CA GLY A 449 11.80 -14.21 3.96
C GLY A 449 10.83 -15.34 3.66
N ARG A 450 9.56 -15.05 3.33
CA ARG A 450 8.54 -16.04 2.91
C ARG A 450 8.43 -17.22 3.89
N ALA A 451 8.45 -16.91 5.19
CA ALA A 451 8.60 -17.94 6.22
C ALA A 451 7.29 -18.67 6.61
N VAL A 452 6.14 -18.24 6.07
CA VAL A 452 4.82 -18.80 6.44
C VAL A 452 4.76 -20.34 6.42
N PRO A 453 5.35 -21.07 5.44
CA PRO A 453 5.19 -22.53 5.39
C PRO A 453 5.91 -23.28 6.50
N TRP A 454 6.93 -22.68 7.12
CA TRP A 454 7.80 -23.37 8.06
C TRP A 454 7.99 -22.66 9.41
N PHE A 455 7.66 -21.38 9.52
CA PHE A 455 7.99 -20.56 10.69
C PHE A 455 7.50 -21.14 12.00
N ASN A 456 6.22 -21.55 12.06
CA ASN A 456 5.64 -22.09 13.28
C ASN A 456 6.25 -23.45 13.68
N SER A 457 6.59 -24.32 12.70
CA SER A 457 7.28 -25.58 12.94
C SER A 457 8.67 -25.38 13.57
N VAL A 458 9.38 -24.34 13.10
CA VAL A 458 10.71 -23.98 13.63
C VAL A 458 10.61 -23.21 14.95
N LEU A 459 9.58 -22.39 15.15
CA LEU A 459 9.38 -21.63 16.38
C LEU A 459 8.97 -22.50 17.56
N PHE A 460 8.11 -23.49 17.33
CA PHE A 460 7.51 -24.31 18.38
C PHE A 460 8.53 -24.99 19.34
N PRO A 461 9.62 -25.62 18.85
CA PRO A 461 10.62 -26.24 19.74
C PRO A 461 11.36 -25.25 20.64
N LEU A 462 11.47 -23.98 20.22
CA LEU A 462 12.15 -22.94 20.99
C LEU A 462 11.38 -22.54 22.26
N LYS A 463 10.08 -22.85 22.35
CA LYS A 463 9.18 -22.52 23.47
C LYS A 463 9.19 -21.02 23.81
N ILE A 464 9.29 -20.16 22.82
CA ILE A 464 9.19 -18.71 22.92
C ILE A 464 8.07 -18.19 22.00
N LYS A 465 7.60 -16.99 22.29
CA LYS A 465 6.62 -16.31 21.44
C LYS A 465 7.28 -15.76 20.16
N ALA A 466 6.52 -15.62 19.08
CA ALA A 466 6.98 -15.02 17.83
C ALA A 466 7.53 -13.59 18.05
N SER A 467 6.85 -12.77 18.83
CA SER A 467 7.29 -11.43 19.16
C SER A 467 8.62 -11.38 19.94
N GLN A 468 8.90 -12.38 20.77
CA GLN A 468 10.20 -12.53 21.42
C GLN A 468 11.27 -12.94 20.39
N PHE A 469 10.98 -13.93 19.54
CA PHE A 469 11.88 -14.36 18.47
C PHE A 469 12.30 -13.18 17.58
N PHE A 470 11.35 -12.37 17.12
CA PHE A 470 11.67 -11.20 16.30
C PHE A 470 12.34 -10.07 17.07
N THR A 471 12.08 -9.93 18.39
CA THR A 471 12.85 -9.00 19.23
C THR A 471 14.33 -9.41 19.28
N GLU A 472 14.60 -10.69 19.45
CA GLU A 472 15.98 -11.22 19.45
C GLU A 472 16.61 -11.16 18.04
N PHE A 473 15.81 -11.39 16.99
CA PHE A 473 16.27 -11.22 15.62
C PHE A 473 16.60 -9.75 15.29
N SER A 474 15.82 -8.78 15.79
CA SER A 474 16.13 -7.36 15.59
C SER A 474 17.50 -6.95 16.18
N GLN A 475 17.86 -7.53 17.34
CA GLN A 475 19.18 -7.33 17.94
C GLN A 475 20.28 -7.99 17.07
N TYR A 476 20.03 -9.21 16.61
CA TYR A 476 20.94 -9.92 15.71
C TYR A 476 21.18 -9.15 14.40
N MET A 477 20.15 -8.50 13.85
CA MET A 477 20.27 -7.65 12.66
C MET A 477 21.28 -6.52 12.87
N VAL A 478 21.26 -5.88 14.03
CA VAL A 478 22.20 -4.80 14.37
C VAL A 478 23.63 -5.36 14.56
N GLU A 479 23.77 -6.43 15.34
CA GLU A 479 25.06 -7.09 15.60
C GLU A 479 25.76 -7.52 14.30
N GLN A 480 25.00 -8.09 13.35
CA GLN A 480 25.51 -8.60 12.09
C GLN A 480 25.50 -7.58 10.95
N LYS A 481 25.07 -6.34 11.20
CA LYS A 481 24.93 -5.27 10.18
C LYS A 481 24.15 -5.72 8.95
N ILE A 482 23.02 -6.42 9.18
CA ILE A 482 22.26 -7.10 8.11
C ILE A 482 21.72 -6.08 7.10
N ASP A 483 21.19 -4.94 7.53
CA ASP A 483 20.67 -3.91 6.62
C ASP A 483 21.75 -3.43 5.63
N PHE A 484 22.98 -3.25 6.14
CA PHE A 484 24.12 -2.88 5.29
C PHE A 484 24.52 -4.00 4.33
N ALA A 485 24.46 -5.25 4.77
CA ALA A 485 24.76 -6.39 3.89
C ALA A 485 23.71 -6.51 2.77
N LEU A 486 22.43 -6.32 3.09
CA LEU A 486 21.33 -6.37 2.11
C LEU A 486 21.32 -5.18 1.14
N SER A 487 21.77 -4.00 1.58
CA SER A 487 21.86 -2.81 0.71
C SER A 487 22.94 -2.95 -0.40
N LYS A 488 23.82 -3.93 -0.30
CA LYS A 488 24.83 -4.23 -1.31
C LYS A 488 24.40 -5.23 -2.36
N CYS A 489 23.27 -5.91 -2.16
CA CYS A 489 22.73 -6.86 -3.13
C CYS A 489 22.34 -6.13 -4.42
N GLN A 490 22.76 -6.67 -5.56
CA GLN A 490 22.56 -6.05 -6.87
C GLN A 490 21.26 -6.48 -7.55
N SER A 491 20.63 -7.57 -7.06
CA SER A 491 19.39 -8.10 -7.60
C SER A 491 18.42 -8.56 -6.50
N GLY A 492 17.15 -8.70 -6.85
CA GLY A 492 16.13 -9.30 -5.98
C GLY A 492 16.47 -10.74 -5.62
N GLU A 493 16.99 -11.50 -6.57
CA GLU A 493 17.46 -12.87 -6.39
C GLU A 493 18.58 -12.95 -5.33
N GLU A 494 19.64 -12.14 -5.48
CA GLU A 494 20.74 -12.10 -4.52
C GLU A 494 20.24 -11.74 -3.11
N LYS A 495 19.33 -10.78 -3.02
CA LYS A 495 18.70 -10.38 -1.76
C LYS A 495 17.92 -11.53 -1.15
N SER A 496 17.10 -12.23 -1.94
CA SER A 496 16.29 -13.37 -1.48
C SER A 496 17.18 -14.52 -0.96
N ARG A 497 18.24 -14.89 -1.69
CA ARG A 497 19.23 -15.88 -1.24
C ARG A 497 19.88 -15.47 0.07
N LYS A 498 20.27 -14.21 0.18
CA LYS A 498 20.89 -13.66 1.38
C LYS A 498 19.95 -13.70 2.59
N ILE A 499 18.67 -13.41 2.39
CA ILE A 499 17.66 -13.52 3.47
C ILE A 499 17.53 -14.97 3.94
N THR A 500 17.49 -15.96 3.05
CA THR A 500 17.46 -17.39 3.40
C THR A 500 18.69 -17.80 4.23
N GLU A 501 19.90 -17.33 3.85
CA GLU A 501 21.12 -17.56 4.63
C GLU A 501 21.03 -16.94 6.04
N ILE A 502 20.50 -15.73 6.15
CA ILE A 502 20.31 -15.02 7.43
C ILE A 502 19.29 -15.76 8.32
N GLN A 503 18.17 -16.18 7.75
CA GLN A 503 17.18 -16.99 8.46
C GLN A 503 17.81 -18.27 9.02
N LYS A 504 18.52 -19.04 8.20
CA LYS A 504 19.21 -20.26 8.59
C LYS A 504 20.24 -19.98 9.69
N ALA A 505 21.09 -18.96 9.54
CA ALA A 505 22.12 -18.63 10.52
C ALA A 505 21.52 -18.24 11.88
N PHE A 506 20.45 -17.44 11.90
CA PHE A 506 19.79 -17.04 13.15
C PHE A 506 19.10 -18.21 13.83
N VAL A 507 18.34 -19.03 13.07
CA VAL A 507 17.70 -20.24 13.61
C VAL A 507 18.74 -21.20 14.18
N SER A 508 19.85 -21.44 13.47
CA SER A 508 20.94 -22.28 13.95
C SER A 508 21.54 -21.77 15.26
N LYS A 509 21.76 -20.44 15.39
CA LYS A 509 22.17 -19.81 16.64
C LYS A 509 21.19 -20.12 17.77
N LYS A 510 19.89 -19.89 17.53
CA LYS A 510 18.83 -20.10 18.55
C LYS A 510 18.69 -21.54 18.99
N TYR A 511 18.78 -22.49 18.06
CA TYR A 511 18.69 -23.91 18.36
C TYR A 511 19.85 -24.40 19.21
N ARG A 512 21.08 -23.96 18.90
CA ARG A 512 22.28 -24.26 19.72
C ARG A 512 22.17 -23.65 21.12
N GLU A 513 21.73 -22.40 21.25
CA GLU A 513 21.49 -21.74 22.54
C GLU A 513 20.47 -22.51 23.43
N LYS A 514 19.55 -23.23 22.80
CA LYS A 514 18.51 -24.03 23.46
C LYS A 514 18.82 -25.53 23.55
N HIS A 515 20.03 -25.95 23.14
CA HIS A 515 20.44 -27.37 23.09
C HIS A 515 19.51 -28.24 22.23
N LEU A 516 19.02 -27.73 21.13
CA LEU A 516 18.14 -28.39 20.17
C LEU A 516 18.89 -28.91 18.93
N ASP A 517 20.17 -29.25 19.07
CA ASP A 517 21.05 -29.67 17.98
C ASP A 517 20.50 -30.89 17.20
N LYS A 518 19.73 -31.76 17.85
CA LYS A 518 19.06 -32.88 17.19
C LYS A 518 18.05 -32.45 16.14
N LEU A 519 17.34 -31.35 16.37
CA LEU A 519 16.29 -30.83 15.48
C LEU A 519 16.83 -29.91 14.41
N LEU A 520 18.04 -29.36 14.60
CA LEU A 520 18.63 -28.36 13.74
C LEU A 520 18.71 -28.77 12.25
N PRO A 521 19.12 -30.03 11.90
CA PRO A 521 19.17 -30.45 10.49
C PRO A 521 17.82 -30.37 9.77
N ALA A 522 16.73 -30.75 10.42
CA ALA A 522 15.38 -30.68 9.83
C ALA A 522 14.90 -29.21 9.68
N ALA A 523 15.20 -28.36 10.66
CA ALA A 523 14.90 -26.92 10.57
C ALA A 523 15.68 -26.24 9.41
N GLU A 524 16.96 -26.58 9.24
CA GLU A 524 17.77 -26.07 8.14
C GLU A 524 17.25 -26.51 6.77
N ASP A 525 16.83 -27.79 6.66
CA ASP A 525 16.28 -28.33 5.42
C ASP A 525 14.95 -27.63 5.04
N LEU A 526 14.05 -27.43 6.02
CA LEU A 526 12.80 -26.67 5.79
C LEU A 526 13.08 -25.26 5.27
N ILE A 527 14.01 -24.53 5.86
CA ILE A 527 14.37 -23.17 5.45
C ILE A 527 14.94 -23.18 4.03
N LEU A 528 15.85 -24.11 3.72
CA LEU A 528 16.52 -24.18 2.42
C LEU A 528 15.54 -24.54 1.29
N ILE A 529 14.72 -25.58 1.48
CA ILE A 529 13.75 -26.01 0.47
C ILE A 529 12.73 -24.90 0.19
N ASN A 530 12.13 -24.33 1.24
CA ASN A 530 11.13 -23.26 1.08
C ASN A 530 11.75 -21.98 0.52
N GLY A 531 12.98 -21.63 0.89
CA GLY A 531 13.72 -20.51 0.30
C GLY A 531 13.95 -20.70 -1.20
N ALA A 532 14.34 -21.90 -1.62
CA ALA A 532 14.54 -22.25 -3.02
C ALA A 532 13.23 -22.27 -3.82
N LEU A 533 12.16 -22.83 -3.26
CA LEU A 533 10.82 -22.78 -3.86
C LEU A 533 10.34 -21.33 -4.05
N GLY A 534 10.55 -20.49 -3.03
CA GLY A 534 10.23 -19.06 -3.13
C GLY A 534 11.02 -18.34 -4.23
N LEU A 535 12.31 -18.63 -4.39
CA LEU A 535 13.12 -18.09 -5.49
C LEU A 535 12.60 -18.54 -6.86
N CYS A 536 12.26 -19.82 -6.99
CA CYS A 536 11.73 -20.36 -8.23
C CYS A 536 10.39 -19.69 -8.58
N THR A 537 9.47 -19.55 -7.59
CA THR A 537 8.15 -18.93 -7.79
C THR A 537 8.23 -17.47 -8.27
N PHE A 538 9.10 -16.66 -7.66
CA PHE A 538 9.06 -15.20 -7.84
C PHE A 538 10.13 -14.66 -8.80
N ASP A 539 11.25 -15.37 -8.88
CA ASP A 539 12.41 -14.94 -9.67
C ASP A 539 12.71 -15.90 -10.84
N GLY A 540 11.94 -17.00 -10.99
CA GLY A 540 12.16 -18.03 -12.02
C GLY A 540 13.51 -18.76 -11.87
N THR A 541 14.15 -18.68 -10.70
CA THR A 541 15.51 -19.15 -10.49
C THR A 541 15.54 -20.57 -9.94
N GLU A 542 16.13 -21.50 -10.69
CA GLU A 542 16.42 -22.86 -10.21
C GLU A 542 17.52 -22.85 -9.14
N SER A 543 17.49 -23.80 -8.24
CA SER A 543 18.47 -23.92 -7.15
C SER A 543 18.84 -25.36 -6.91
N GLU A 544 20.15 -25.62 -6.63
CA GLU A 544 20.64 -26.92 -6.19
C GLU A 544 21.34 -26.79 -4.84
N PHE A 545 21.04 -27.70 -3.92
CA PHE A 545 21.62 -27.74 -2.58
C PHE A 545 21.57 -29.17 -2.01
N THR A 546 22.12 -29.35 -0.83
CA THR A 546 22.09 -30.64 -0.14
C THR A 546 21.30 -30.55 1.13
N THR A 547 20.40 -31.52 1.37
CA THR A 547 19.59 -31.68 2.59
C THR A 547 20.14 -32.82 3.45
N HIS A 548 19.75 -32.83 4.72
CA HIS A 548 20.07 -33.88 5.69
C HIS A 548 19.05 -35.03 5.65
N TYR A 549 17.83 -34.74 5.17
CA TYR A 549 16.73 -35.66 5.03
C TYR A 549 16.19 -35.67 3.61
N HIS A 550 15.46 -36.72 3.25
CA HIS A 550 14.75 -36.72 1.97
C HIS A 550 13.75 -35.55 1.93
N PRO A 551 13.68 -34.76 0.84
CA PRO A 551 12.80 -33.60 0.79
C PRO A 551 11.32 -33.95 0.99
N ASP A 552 10.84 -35.08 0.45
CA ASP A 552 9.45 -35.52 0.64
C ASP A 552 9.11 -35.81 2.10
N ASP A 553 10.07 -36.29 2.88
CA ASP A 553 9.85 -36.55 4.31
C ASP A 553 9.74 -35.25 5.08
N VAL A 554 10.69 -34.33 4.89
CA VAL A 554 10.72 -33.06 5.66
C VAL A 554 9.62 -32.10 5.26
N MET A 555 9.14 -32.18 4.01
CA MET A 555 8.03 -31.37 3.49
C MET A 555 6.65 -32.03 3.70
N SER A 556 6.60 -33.23 4.29
CA SER A 556 5.36 -33.91 4.66
C SER A 556 4.70 -33.30 5.91
N GLU A 557 3.52 -33.77 6.25
CA GLU A 557 2.83 -33.40 7.50
C GLU A 557 3.67 -33.68 8.76
N TYR A 558 4.55 -34.69 8.72
CA TYR A 558 5.47 -35.00 9.83
C TYR A 558 6.48 -33.88 10.09
N GLY A 559 6.90 -33.14 9.06
CA GLY A 559 7.81 -31.97 9.17
C GLY A 559 7.18 -30.78 9.88
N THR A 560 5.88 -30.80 10.17
CA THR A 560 5.23 -29.74 10.95
C THR A 560 5.56 -29.80 12.43
N ASP A 561 5.88 -30.99 12.96
CA ASP A 561 6.41 -31.23 14.33
C ASP A 561 7.85 -31.75 14.24
N LEU A 562 8.82 -30.84 14.36
CA LEU A 562 10.24 -31.18 14.24
C LEU A 562 10.74 -32.15 15.29
N GLN A 563 10.12 -32.17 16.49
CA GLN A 563 10.50 -33.15 17.53
C GLN A 563 10.06 -34.53 17.11
N PHE A 564 8.79 -34.69 16.73
CA PHE A 564 8.27 -35.97 16.24
C PHE A 564 9.04 -36.45 15.01
N PHE A 565 9.30 -35.53 14.06
CA PHE A 565 10.05 -35.84 12.86
C PHE A 565 11.46 -36.38 13.16
N ALA A 566 12.24 -35.65 13.97
CA ALA A 566 13.61 -36.05 14.30
C ALA A 566 13.70 -37.34 15.14
N ASP A 567 12.61 -37.74 15.81
CA ASP A 567 12.53 -38.99 16.59
C ASP A 567 12.16 -40.18 15.70
N ASN A 568 11.46 -39.98 14.58
CA ASN A 568 10.88 -41.06 13.78
C ASN A 568 11.45 -41.15 12.35
N CYS A 569 12.05 -40.10 11.81
CA CYS A 569 12.61 -40.10 10.46
C CYS A 569 14.15 -40.24 10.47
N GLY A 570 14.65 -41.16 9.68
CA GLY A 570 16.09 -41.39 9.51
C GLY A 570 16.73 -40.32 8.64
N LYS A 571 17.97 -39.89 8.98
CA LYS A 571 18.75 -38.99 8.11
C LYS A 571 19.10 -39.69 6.80
N GLN A 572 18.81 -39.03 5.70
CA GLN A 572 19.16 -39.44 4.36
C GLN A 572 19.64 -38.22 3.60
N LYS A 573 20.96 -38.11 3.45
CA LYS A 573 21.54 -36.97 2.72
C LYS A 573 21.19 -37.03 1.24
N CYS A 574 20.50 -36.02 0.74
CA CYS A 574 20.06 -35.92 -0.64
C CYS A 574 20.61 -34.65 -1.28
N ARG A 575 20.96 -34.73 -2.55
CA ARG A 575 21.13 -33.55 -3.41
C ARG A 575 19.78 -33.24 -4.01
N VAL A 576 19.31 -32.01 -3.85
CA VAL A 576 17.97 -31.55 -4.25
C VAL A 576 18.12 -30.46 -5.30
N LYS A 577 17.38 -30.58 -6.39
CA LYS A 577 17.18 -29.52 -7.39
C LYS A 577 15.74 -29.02 -7.28
N VAL A 578 15.57 -27.70 -7.12
CA VAL A 578 14.28 -27.00 -7.24
C VAL A 578 14.22 -26.35 -8.62
N PHE A 579 13.09 -26.55 -9.33
CA PHE A 579 12.90 -26.12 -10.71
C PHE A 579 11.44 -25.75 -10.98
N GLU A 580 11.19 -25.03 -12.09
CA GLU A 580 9.84 -24.71 -12.53
C GLU A 580 9.26 -25.89 -13.32
N SER A 581 8.12 -26.42 -12.87
CA SER A 581 7.35 -27.46 -13.56
C SER A 581 6.08 -26.85 -14.19
N GLU A 582 5.38 -27.64 -15.02
CA GLU A 582 4.08 -27.23 -15.58
C GLU A 582 3.02 -26.88 -14.53
N LYS A 583 3.20 -27.34 -13.28
CA LYS A 583 2.29 -27.10 -12.14
C LYS A 583 2.80 -26.03 -11.17
N GLY A 584 3.89 -25.36 -11.51
CA GLY A 584 4.62 -24.44 -10.65
C GLY A 584 5.91 -25.04 -10.09
N PRO A 585 6.56 -24.35 -9.14
CA PRO A 585 7.82 -24.82 -8.55
C PRO A 585 7.70 -26.19 -7.89
N ASP A 586 8.68 -27.04 -8.17
CA ASP A 586 8.74 -28.42 -7.69
C ASP A 586 10.20 -28.80 -7.38
N TRP A 587 10.43 -29.94 -6.75
CA TRP A 587 11.75 -30.45 -6.45
C TRP A 587 11.95 -31.89 -6.90
N MET A 588 13.22 -32.23 -7.12
CA MET A 588 13.64 -33.61 -7.37
C MET A 588 14.98 -33.90 -6.66
N THR A 589 15.19 -35.16 -6.32
CA THR A 589 16.52 -35.63 -5.89
C THR A 589 17.41 -35.92 -7.12
N VAL A 590 18.67 -35.49 -7.05
CA VAL A 590 19.63 -35.57 -8.17
C VAL A 590 20.79 -36.49 -7.81
#